data_16f004edf2de8ef5eed9a84a9b4e8abb
#
_entry.id   16f004edf2de8ef5eed9a84a9b4e8abb
#
_cell.length_a   1.000
_cell.length_b   1.000
_cell.length_c   1.000
_cell.angle_alpha   90.00
_cell.angle_beta   90.00
_cell.angle_gamma   90.00
#
_symmetry.space_group_name_H-M   'P 1'
#
loop_
_entity.id
_entity.type
_entity.pdbx_description
1 polymer ?
#
loop_
_entity_poly.entity_id
_entity_poly.type
_entity_poly.pdbx_seq_one_letter_code
_entity_poly.pdbx_strand_id
1 'polypeptide(L)'
;MKKRKKKKLKIHYGRIFLALLILGFFLYMIISFVRFPIRNIYIYHNTILSDQEIIDLAGLQNYPSIFSMTSREIERKLEKNIYIKNATIKKKKLKEIHIEIEENYVLFYDSTKNVSVLKDGSQSKEISDG
;
A
#
# COMPACT_ATOMS: atom_id res chain seq x y z
N MET A 1 53.32 -20.74 39.47
CA MET A 1 52.34 -19.77 38.87
C MET A 1 52.44 -19.84 37.34
N LYS A 2 51.44 -20.38 36.68
CA LYS A 2 51.37 -20.45 35.20
C LYS A 2 50.98 -19.06 34.63
N LYS A 3 51.93 -18.37 33.98
CA LYS A 3 51.65 -17.13 33.25
C LYS A 3 50.72 -17.42 32.07
N ARG A 4 49.46 -16.96 32.11
CA ARG A 4 48.53 -17.00 30.99
C ARG A 4 49.07 -16.13 29.85
N LYS A 5 49.51 -16.74 28.75
CA LYS A 5 49.88 -16.03 27.52
C LYS A 5 48.62 -15.35 26.96
N LYS A 6 48.58 -14.01 26.99
CA LYS A 6 47.57 -13.23 26.31
C LYS A 6 47.69 -13.45 24.80
N LYS A 7 46.72 -14.15 24.19
CA LYS A 7 46.64 -14.26 22.74
C LYS A 7 46.42 -12.86 22.16
N LYS A 8 47.40 -12.29 21.46
CA LYS A 8 47.24 -11.07 20.69
C LYS A 8 46.30 -11.38 19.52
N LEU A 9 45.14 -10.79 19.51
CA LEU A 9 44.21 -10.83 18.38
C LEU A 9 44.89 -10.14 17.19
N LYS A 10 45.28 -10.90 16.17
CA LYS A 10 45.72 -10.35 14.88
C LYS A 10 44.52 -9.87 14.14
N ILE A 11 44.30 -8.55 14.11
CA ILE A 11 43.23 -7.91 13.34
C ILE A 11 43.62 -7.99 11.86
N HIS A 12 42.83 -8.73 11.07
CA HIS A 12 43.01 -8.82 9.62
C HIS A 12 42.22 -7.70 8.94
N TYR A 13 42.86 -6.56 8.75
CA TYR A 13 42.25 -5.37 8.12
C TYR A 13 41.60 -5.69 6.77
N GLY A 14 42.18 -6.58 5.96
CA GLY A 14 41.61 -7.01 4.69
C GLY A 14 40.26 -7.73 4.83
N ARG A 15 40.08 -8.56 5.87
CA ARG A 15 38.79 -9.23 6.13
C ARG A 15 37.73 -8.27 6.63
N ILE A 16 38.14 -7.27 7.43
CA ILE A 16 37.21 -6.21 7.88
C ILE A 16 36.75 -5.37 6.70
N PHE A 17 37.68 -4.99 5.83
CA PHE A 17 37.36 -4.23 4.61
C PHE A 17 36.41 -5.00 3.69
N LEU A 18 36.68 -6.28 3.48
CA LEU A 18 35.79 -7.14 2.69
C LEU A 18 34.37 -7.27 3.31
N ALA A 19 34.30 -7.44 4.64
CA ALA A 19 33.03 -7.50 5.35
C ALA A 19 32.23 -6.18 5.23
N LEU A 20 32.89 -5.03 5.30
CA LEU A 20 32.27 -3.72 5.09
C LEU A 20 31.77 -3.53 3.66
N LEU A 21 32.51 -4.00 2.65
CA LEU A 21 32.08 -3.99 1.26
C LEU A 21 30.82 -4.83 1.04
N ILE A 22 30.79 -6.04 1.59
CA ILE A 22 29.64 -6.94 1.51
C ILE A 22 28.43 -6.30 2.22
N LEU A 23 28.60 -5.75 3.41
CA LEU A 23 27.54 -5.06 4.16
C LEU A 23 27.01 -3.86 3.37
N GLY A 24 27.89 -3.03 2.81
CA GLY A 24 27.50 -1.88 1.97
C GLY A 24 26.73 -2.30 0.72
N PHE A 25 27.14 -3.40 0.08
CA PHE A 25 26.44 -3.96 -1.08
C PHE A 25 25.02 -4.46 -0.71
N PHE A 26 24.88 -5.14 0.44
CA PHE A 26 23.57 -5.58 0.92
C PHE A 26 22.66 -4.39 1.26
N LEU A 27 23.18 -3.38 1.94
CA LEU A 27 22.42 -2.15 2.23
C LEU A 27 21.98 -1.44 0.94
N TYR A 28 22.87 -1.33 -0.04
CA TYR A 28 22.55 -0.76 -1.34
C TYR A 28 21.44 -1.56 -2.04
N MET A 29 21.54 -2.90 -2.04
CA MET A 29 20.49 -3.76 -2.61
C MET A 29 19.13 -3.55 -1.91
N ILE A 30 19.10 -3.48 -0.58
CA ILE A 30 17.86 -3.26 0.19
C ILE A 30 17.24 -1.91 -0.18
N ILE A 31 18.03 -0.83 -0.20
CA ILE A 31 17.56 0.51 -0.56
C ILE A 31 17.05 0.54 -2.00
N SER A 32 17.74 -0.12 -2.92
CA SER A 32 17.34 -0.23 -4.33
C SER A 32 16.02 -1.00 -4.48
N PHE A 33 15.82 -2.06 -3.69
CA PHE A 33 14.61 -2.87 -3.71
C PHE A 33 13.39 -2.11 -3.17
N VAL A 34 13.57 -1.27 -2.16
CA VAL A 34 12.50 -0.44 -1.57
C VAL A 34 12.02 0.67 -2.51
N ARG A 35 12.82 1.05 -3.50
CA ARG A 35 12.52 2.12 -4.46
C ARG A 35 11.85 1.66 -5.76
N PHE A 36 11.16 0.51 -5.76
CA PHE A 36 10.39 0.07 -6.93
C PHE A 36 9.08 0.86 -7.08
N PRO A 37 9.01 1.90 -7.93
CA PRO A 37 7.78 2.67 -8.11
C PRO A 37 6.73 1.81 -8.82
N ILE A 38 5.49 2.02 -8.46
CA ILE A 38 4.35 1.52 -9.22
C ILE A 38 4.39 2.16 -10.60
N ARG A 39 4.18 1.38 -11.65
CA ARG A 39 4.12 1.89 -13.03
C ARG A 39 2.71 1.89 -13.59
N ASN A 40 1.96 0.85 -13.30
CA ASN A 40 0.61 0.68 -13.83
C ASN A 40 -0.37 0.40 -12.69
N ILE A 41 -1.49 1.10 -12.71
CA ILE A 41 -2.63 0.87 -11.83
C ILE A 41 -3.80 0.49 -12.73
N TYR A 42 -4.37 -0.68 -12.50
CA TYR A 42 -5.53 -1.18 -13.21
C TYR A 42 -6.71 -1.22 -12.25
N ILE A 43 -7.81 -0.58 -12.60
CA ILE A 43 -9.00 -0.49 -11.79
C ILE A 43 -10.14 -1.18 -12.54
N TYR A 44 -10.93 -1.97 -11.82
CA TYR A 44 -12.00 -2.77 -12.37
C TYR A 44 -13.28 -2.59 -11.59
N HIS A 45 -14.40 -2.62 -12.31
CA HIS A 45 -15.77 -2.59 -11.76
C HIS A 45 -16.16 -1.29 -11.05
N ASN A 46 -15.45 -0.20 -11.35
CA ASN A 46 -15.85 1.13 -10.92
C ASN A 46 -16.83 1.76 -11.93
N THR A 47 -17.92 2.28 -11.43
CA THR A 47 -18.97 2.92 -12.23
C THR A 47 -19.31 4.30 -11.68
N ILE A 48 -19.38 4.42 -10.35
CA ILE A 48 -19.71 5.65 -9.63
C ILE A 48 -18.46 6.52 -9.47
N LEU A 49 -17.37 5.90 -9.00
CA LEU A 49 -16.11 6.60 -8.78
C LEU A 49 -15.21 6.52 -10.02
N SER A 50 -14.58 7.62 -10.36
CA SER A 50 -13.58 7.65 -11.43
C SER A 50 -12.27 6.97 -10.99
N ASP A 51 -11.47 6.54 -11.96
CA ASP A 51 -10.16 5.95 -11.70
C ASP A 51 -9.27 6.87 -10.87
N GLN A 52 -9.32 8.18 -11.14
CA GLN A 52 -8.52 9.16 -10.42
C GLN A 52 -8.94 9.28 -8.96
N GLU A 53 -10.24 9.30 -8.68
CA GLU A 53 -10.76 9.33 -7.31
C GLU A 53 -10.34 8.09 -6.52
N ILE A 54 -10.37 6.92 -7.16
CA ILE A 54 -9.93 5.67 -6.53
C ILE A 54 -8.42 5.71 -6.25
N ILE A 55 -7.61 6.21 -7.18
CA ILE A 55 -6.16 6.40 -7.00
C ILE A 55 -5.89 7.35 -5.83
N ASP A 56 -6.65 8.43 -5.72
CA ASP A 56 -6.52 9.44 -4.66
C ASP A 56 -6.91 8.87 -3.30
N LEU A 57 -8.03 8.19 -3.22
CA LEU A 57 -8.51 7.50 -2.00
C LEU A 57 -7.52 6.42 -1.53
N ALA A 58 -6.95 5.68 -2.46
CA ALA A 58 -5.93 4.66 -2.18
C ALA A 58 -4.59 5.27 -1.70
N GLY A 59 -4.35 6.56 -1.95
CA GLY A 59 -3.08 7.24 -1.66
C GLY A 59 -1.97 6.86 -2.64
N LEU A 60 -2.31 6.62 -3.90
CA LEU A 60 -1.40 6.17 -4.95
C LEU A 60 -1.03 7.27 -5.97
N GLN A 61 -1.39 8.54 -5.69
CA GLN A 61 -1.27 9.70 -6.59
C GLN A 61 0.14 9.92 -7.17
N ASN A 62 1.17 9.65 -6.38
CA ASN A 62 2.57 9.90 -6.78
C ASN A 62 3.30 8.62 -7.18
N TYR A 63 2.57 7.58 -7.55
CA TYR A 63 3.14 6.28 -7.90
C TYR A 63 4.20 5.82 -6.89
N PRO A 64 3.86 5.67 -5.60
CA PRO A 64 4.82 5.33 -4.56
C PRO A 64 5.44 3.96 -4.82
N SER A 65 6.42 3.58 -4.01
CA SER A 65 6.97 2.23 -4.09
C SER A 65 5.88 1.18 -3.84
N ILE A 66 5.89 0.10 -4.62
CA ILE A 66 4.93 -1.01 -4.46
C ILE A 66 5.02 -1.65 -3.06
N PHE A 67 6.13 -1.46 -2.36
CA PHE A 67 6.38 -1.97 -1.01
C PHE A 67 6.03 -0.96 0.09
N SER A 68 5.73 0.31 -0.25
CA SER A 68 5.47 1.37 0.73
C SER A 68 4.17 1.16 1.51
N MET A 69 3.20 0.49 0.91
CA MET A 69 1.91 0.17 1.53
C MET A 69 1.56 -1.29 1.31
N THR A 70 0.92 -1.91 2.29
CA THR A 70 0.38 -3.26 2.13
C THR A 70 -0.94 -3.25 1.37
N SER A 71 -1.33 -4.37 0.75
CA SER A 71 -2.65 -4.48 0.09
C SER A 71 -3.79 -4.15 1.05
N ARG A 72 -3.71 -4.65 2.29
CA ARG A 72 -4.73 -4.38 3.34
C ARG A 72 -4.84 -2.91 3.72
N GLU A 73 -3.74 -2.17 3.71
CA GLU A 73 -3.79 -0.71 3.98
C GLU A 73 -4.51 0.04 2.87
N ILE A 74 -4.29 -0.34 1.62
CA ILE A 74 -4.98 0.24 0.47
C ILE A 74 -6.46 -0.12 0.51
N GLU A 75 -6.81 -1.39 0.74
CA GLU A 75 -8.19 -1.86 0.90
C GLU A 75 -8.92 -1.07 1.98
N ARG A 76 -8.35 -0.94 3.18
CA ARG A 76 -8.95 -0.17 4.28
C ARG A 76 -9.13 1.32 3.96
N LYS A 77 -8.23 1.92 3.18
CA LYS A 77 -8.39 3.32 2.76
C LYS A 77 -9.57 3.48 1.80
N LEU A 78 -9.70 2.56 0.86
CA LEU A 78 -10.80 2.56 -0.10
C LEU A 78 -12.14 2.29 0.58
N GLU A 79 -12.22 1.30 1.45
CA GLU A 79 -13.44 0.90 2.17
C GLU A 79 -13.93 1.93 3.20
N LYS A 80 -13.16 2.97 3.49
CA LYS A 80 -13.64 4.12 4.27
C LYS A 80 -14.61 5.01 3.49
N ASN A 81 -14.58 4.93 2.17
CA ASN A 81 -15.51 5.65 1.32
C ASN A 81 -16.85 4.89 1.29
N ILE A 82 -17.95 5.60 1.51
CA ILE A 82 -19.31 5.02 1.58
C ILE A 82 -19.75 4.34 0.28
N TYR A 83 -19.21 4.78 -0.86
CA TYR A 83 -19.51 4.21 -2.17
C TYR A 83 -18.69 2.95 -2.48
N ILE A 84 -17.80 2.54 -1.61
CA ILE A 84 -17.01 1.32 -1.76
C ILE A 84 -17.43 0.33 -0.66
N LYS A 85 -18.10 -0.73 -1.06
CA LYS A 85 -18.51 -1.80 -0.14
C LYS A 85 -17.35 -2.73 0.17
N ASN A 86 -16.55 -3.06 -0.86
CA ASN A 86 -15.40 -3.95 -0.73
C ASN A 86 -14.34 -3.60 -1.77
N ALA A 87 -13.08 -3.74 -1.43
CA ALA A 87 -11.96 -3.55 -2.33
C ALA A 87 -10.99 -4.71 -2.21
N THR A 88 -10.48 -5.20 -3.33
CA THR A 88 -9.48 -6.26 -3.38
C THR A 88 -8.26 -5.78 -4.15
N ILE A 89 -7.09 -5.85 -3.51
CA ILE A 89 -5.83 -5.37 -4.09
C ILE A 89 -4.90 -6.54 -4.40
N LYS A 90 -4.50 -6.64 -5.67
CA LYS A 90 -3.53 -7.62 -6.14
C LYS A 90 -2.32 -6.91 -6.72
N LYS A 91 -1.15 -7.15 -6.14
CA LYS A 91 0.13 -6.64 -6.65
C LYS A 91 0.74 -7.67 -7.61
N LYS A 92 1.07 -7.25 -8.82
CA LYS A 92 1.65 -8.13 -9.86
C LYS A 92 2.95 -7.55 -10.42
N LYS A 93 3.86 -8.42 -10.81
CA LYS A 93 5.12 -8.09 -11.52
C LYS A 93 5.97 -7.00 -10.84
N LEU A 94 5.85 -6.82 -9.53
CA LEU A 94 6.57 -5.82 -8.73
C LEU A 94 6.38 -4.34 -9.17
N LYS A 95 5.49 -4.07 -10.12
CA LYS A 95 5.26 -2.74 -10.70
C LYS A 95 3.80 -2.44 -11.00
N GLU A 96 2.93 -3.42 -10.86
CA GLU A 96 1.52 -3.33 -11.22
C GLU A 96 0.64 -3.54 -10.00
N ILE A 97 -0.37 -2.68 -9.85
CA ILE A 97 -1.43 -2.83 -8.87
C ILE A 97 -2.74 -3.02 -9.61
N HIS A 98 -3.47 -4.07 -9.25
CA HIS A 98 -4.81 -4.34 -9.72
C HIS A 98 -5.77 -4.09 -8.57
N ILE A 99 -6.72 -3.20 -8.76
CA ILE A 99 -7.75 -2.80 -7.80
C ILE A 99 -9.08 -3.28 -8.34
N GLU A 100 -9.70 -4.21 -7.66
CA GLU A 100 -11.06 -4.68 -7.94
C GLU A 100 -12.00 -4.03 -6.91
N ILE A 101 -13.00 -3.29 -7.36
CA ILE A 101 -13.94 -2.55 -6.51
C ILE A 101 -15.33 -3.20 -6.59
N GLU A 102 -15.96 -3.38 -5.44
CA GLU A 102 -17.40 -3.61 -5.35
C GLU A 102 -18.05 -2.33 -4.84
N GLU A 103 -18.75 -1.63 -5.73
CA GLU A 103 -19.38 -0.35 -5.38
C GLU A 103 -20.69 -0.54 -4.60
N ASN A 104 -20.91 0.42 -3.69
CA ASN A 104 -22.11 0.52 -2.88
C ASN A 104 -22.92 1.72 -3.38
N TYR A 105 -24.02 1.47 -4.03
CA TYR A 105 -24.85 2.53 -4.62
C TYR A 105 -26.08 2.84 -3.77
N VAL A 106 -26.56 4.08 -3.89
CA VAL A 106 -27.77 4.53 -3.21
C VAL A 106 -28.98 3.81 -3.81
N LEU A 107 -29.75 3.11 -2.98
CA LEU A 107 -31.01 2.47 -3.39
C LEU A 107 -32.16 3.45 -3.39
N PHE A 108 -32.30 4.24 -2.33
CA PHE A 108 -33.32 5.25 -2.19
C PHE A 108 -32.93 6.29 -1.14
N TYR A 109 -33.65 7.43 -1.21
CA TYR A 109 -33.51 8.50 -0.24
C TYR A 109 -34.70 8.48 0.71
N ASP A 110 -34.45 8.37 2.02
CA ASP A 110 -35.46 8.48 3.05
C ASP A 110 -35.61 9.95 3.46
N SER A 111 -36.64 10.59 2.89
CA SER A 111 -36.95 12.00 3.16
C SER A 111 -37.38 12.27 4.60
N THR A 112 -37.88 11.27 5.32
CA THR A 112 -38.30 11.40 6.72
C THR A 112 -37.12 11.53 7.65
N LYS A 113 -36.06 10.80 7.36
CA LYS A 113 -34.82 10.80 8.14
C LYS A 113 -33.72 11.67 7.54
N ASN A 114 -33.93 12.18 6.32
CA ASN A 114 -32.98 12.95 5.54
C ASN A 114 -31.65 12.21 5.33
N VAL A 115 -31.74 10.94 4.93
CA VAL A 115 -30.59 10.05 4.72
C VAL A 115 -30.73 9.26 3.42
N SER A 116 -29.59 9.01 2.76
CA SER A 116 -29.51 8.06 1.65
C SER A 116 -29.28 6.65 2.19
N VAL A 117 -30.04 5.68 1.72
CA VAL A 117 -29.90 4.27 2.06
C VAL A 117 -29.17 3.57 0.93
N LEU A 118 -28.02 2.97 1.24
CA LEU A 118 -27.18 2.27 0.29
C LEU A 118 -27.55 0.78 0.18
N LYS A 119 -27.04 0.11 -0.83
CA LYS A 119 -27.34 -1.30 -1.14
C LYS A 119 -27.09 -2.25 0.02
N ASP A 120 -26.09 -1.99 0.85
CA ASP A 120 -25.76 -2.81 2.03
C ASP A 120 -26.61 -2.49 3.25
N GLY A 121 -27.58 -1.55 3.13
CA GLY A 121 -28.42 -1.09 4.22
C GLY A 121 -27.79 -0.01 5.10
N SER A 122 -26.57 0.42 4.81
CA SER A 122 -25.95 1.54 5.50
C SER A 122 -26.65 2.86 5.15
N GLN A 123 -26.58 3.84 6.04
CA GLN A 123 -27.22 5.15 5.90
C GLN A 123 -26.16 6.23 5.85
N SER A 124 -26.24 7.13 4.89
CA SER A 124 -25.39 8.31 4.78
C SER A 124 -26.21 9.58 4.86
N LYS A 125 -25.70 10.57 5.59
CA LYS A 125 -26.28 11.93 5.61
C LYS A 125 -25.77 12.82 4.46
N GLU A 126 -24.80 12.35 3.69
CA GLU A 126 -24.37 13.06 2.49
C GLU A 126 -25.43 12.95 1.42
N ILE A 127 -26.10 14.06 1.16
CA ILE A 127 -26.96 14.23 0.01
C ILE A 127 -26.02 14.35 -1.19
N SER A 128 -26.06 13.43 -2.12
CA SER A 128 -25.54 13.70 -3.44
C SER A 128 -26.41 14.77 -4.05
N ASP A 129 -25.96 16.01 -4.09
CA ASP A 129 -26.53 17.01 -4.97
C ASP A 129 -26.40 16.47 -6.40
N GLY A 130 -27.53 15.96 -6.90
CA GLY A 130 -27.68 15.54 -8.29
C GLY A 130 -27.85 16.74 -9.19
#